data_3a93ac448c336fe87065c160d9a5ba79
#
_entry.id   3a93ac448c336fe87065c160d9a5ba79
#
_cell.length_a   1.000
_cell.length_b   1.000
_cell.length_c   1.000
_cell.angle_alpha   90.00
_cell.angle_beta   90.00
_cell.angle_gamma   90.00
#
_symmetry.space_group_name_H-M   'P 1'
#
loop_
_entity.id
_entity.type
_entity.pdbx_description
1 polymer ?
#
loop_
_entity_poly.entity_id
_entity_poly.type
_entity_poly.pdbx_seq_one_letter_code
_entity_poly.pdbx_strand_id
1 'polypeptide(L)'
;MDIIFFDPKYLTEAARDDSSFGLSDDNRMAFTTNDPSLIIAEVNNPSNVLVQFVPVDHNIIVKDTLGQDVSMCDAMIYTPNKSPKKDIHFIELKDQMANWRQKAISQLESTIQIFSQNHVLEDFRYRVATAANKAHPQFNFSTKEDCQAFRKRNKFRLNICSQIDIKQ
;
A
#
# COMPACT_ATOMS: atom_id res chain seq x y z
N MET A 1 -0.73 22.72 -4.53
CA MET A 1 0.64 22.15 -4.65
C MET A 1 0.47 20.68 -4.99
N ASP A 2 1.11 20.25 -6.05
CA ASP A 2 1.00 18.87 -6.50
C ASP A 2 1.85 17.95 -5.62
N ILE A 3 1.25 16.87 -5.14
CA ILE A 3 1.92 15.87 -4.33
C ILE A 3 2.39 14.74 -5.24
N ILE A 4 3.69 14.65 -5.46
CA ILE A 4 4.31 13.65 -6.32
C ILE A 4 4.78 12.49 -5.45
N PHE A 5 3.99 11.41 -5.38
CA PHE A 5 4.31 10.22 -4.57
C PHE A 5 5.61 9.53 -4.97
N PHE A 6 6.05 9.74 -6.20
CA PHE A 6 7.29 9.16 -6.75
C PHE A 6 8.53 10.07 -6.61
N ASP A 7 8.41 11.17 -5.88
CA ASP A 7 9.53 12.09 -5.65
C ASP A 7 10.67 11.35 -4.92
N PRO A 8 11.90 11.40 -5.43
CA PRO A 8 13.05 10.74 -4.81
C PRO A 8 13.28 11.10 -3.35
N LYS A 9 12.81 12.28 -2.90
CA LYS A 9 12.92 12.69 -1.49
C LYS A 9 12.17 11.77 -0.52
N TYR A 10 11.17 11.00 -1.01
CA TYR A 10 10.40 10.06 -0.19
C TYR A 10 11.01 8.66 -0.14
N LEU A 11 12.05 8.39 -0.92
CA LEU A 11 12.71 7.09 -0.93
C LEU A 11 13.57 6.92 0.32
N THR A 12 13.30 5.86 1.08
CA THR A 12 14.06 5.50 2.29
C THR A 12 14.92 4.26 2.10
N GLU A 13 14.68 3.50 1.01
CA GLU A 13 15.34 2.23 0.71
C GLU A 13 15.56 2.13 -0.80
N ALA A 14 16.58 1.37 -1.18
CA ALA A 14 16.79 1.01 -2.58
C ALA A 14 15.68 0.08 -3.08
N ALA A 15 15.38 0.13 -4.39
CA ALA A 15 14.52 -0.86 -5.02
C ALA A 15 15.12 -2.27 -4.88
N ARG A 16 14.25 -3.28 -4.81
CA ARG A 16 14.66 -4.67 -4.60
C ARG A 16 13.94 -5.62 -5.55
N ASP A 17 14.58 -6.73 -5.85
CA ASP A 17 14.07 -7.76 -6.77
C ASP A 17 14.03 -9.16 -6.13
N ASP A 18 14.09 -9.24 -4.81
CA ASP A 18 13.96 -10.51 -4.10
C ASP A 18 12.66 -11.22 -4.48
N SER A 19 12.69 -12.54 -4.50
CA SER A 19 11.50 -13.35 -4.77
C SER A 19 10.45 -13.27 -3.65
N SER A 20 10.86 -12.90 -2.44
CA SER A 20 9.99 -12.67 -1.29
C SER A 20 10.66 -11.74 -0.29
N PHE A 21 9.89 -10.85 0.32
CA PHE A 21 10.32 -10.01 1.43
C PHE A 21 9.10 -9.55 2.24
N GLY A 22 9.34 -9.09 3.45
CA GLY A 22 8.28 -8.63 4.33
C GLY A 22 8.15 -7.11 4.39
N LEU A 23 6.96 -6.68 4.79
CA LEU A 23 6.66 -5.30 5.19
C LEU A 23 6.35 -5.27 6.67
N SER A 24 6.86 -4.26 7.34
CA SER A 24 6.64 -4.02 8.76
C SER A 24 6.47 -2.54 9.05
N ASP A 25 6.04 -2.24 10.26
CA ASP A 25 5.89 -0.87 10.77
C ASP A 25 6.32 -0.84 12.23
N ASP A 26 7.14 0.14 12.60
CA ASP A 26 7.64 0.34 13.96
C ASP A 26 6.98 1.52 14.69
N ASN A 27 5.77 1.92 14.28
CA ASN A 27 5.01 3.09 14.73
C ASN A 27 5.63 4.45 14.34
N ARG A 28 6.66 4.48 13.51
CA ARG A 28 7.22 5.69 12.90
C ARG A 28 6.95 5.70 11.40
N MET A 29 7.62 4.81 10.69
CA MET A 29 7.41 4.59 9.26
C MET A 29 7.47 3.10 8.95
N ALA A 30 6.73 2.68 7.92
CA ALA A 30 6.84 1.34 7.39
C ALA A 30 8.23 1.12 6.75
N PHE A 31 8.67 -0.12 6.70
CA PHE A 31 9.95 -0.54 6.13
C PHE A 31 9.87 -1.97 5.59
N THR A 32 10.81 -2.33 4.72
CA THR A 32 10.96 -3.72 4.26
C THR A 32 11.88 -4.50 5.19
N THR A 33 11.65 -5.79 5.33
CA THR A 33 12.44 -6.66 6.21
C THR A 33 12.46 -8.09 5.70
N ASN A 34 13.52 -8.81 6.03
CA ASN A 34 13.61 -10.26 5.86
C ASN A 34 13.54 -11.02 7.20
N ASP A 35 13.36 -10.30 8.32
CA ASP A 35 13.18 -10.91 9.64
C ASP A 35 11.75 -11.41 9.83
N PRO A 36 11.52 -12.74 9.88
CA PRO A 36 10.16 -13.30 10.00
C PRO A 36 9.39 -12.81 11.23
N SER A 37 10.09 -12.44 12.30
CA SER A 37 9.45 -11.98 13.53
C SER A 37 8.80 -10.60 13.41
N LEU A 38 9.22 -9.80 12.43
CA LEU A 38 8.75 -8.44 12.21
C LEU A 38 7.70 -8.34 11.10
N ILE A 39 7.55 -9.34 10.25
CA ILE A 39 6.69 -9.30 9.08
C ILE A 39 5.22 -9.18 9.48
N ILE A 40 4.55 -8.13 8.99
CA ILE A 40 3.10 -7.95 9.05
C ILE A 40 2.44 -8.41 7.74
N ALA A 41 3.05 -8.08 6.61
CA ALA A 41 2.63 -8.52 5.29
C ALA A 41 3.83 -9.05 4.50
N GLU A 42 3.59 -10.07 3.68
CA GLU A 42 4.62 -10.66 2.81
C GLU A 42 4.39 -10.25 1.36
N VAL A 43 5.43 -9.78 0.70
CA VAL A 43 5.43 -9.51 -0.75
C VAL A 43 5.98 -10.74 -1.45
N ASN A 44 5.16 -11.33 -2.32
CA ASN A 44 5.49 -12.47 -3.15
C ASN A 44 5.82 -11.98 -4.56
N ASN A 45 7.07 -12.19 -4.99
CA ASN A 45 7.62 -11.66 -6.23
C ASN A 45 8.38 -12.77 -7.01
N PRO A 46 7.67 -13.82 -7.46
CA PRO A 46 8.30 -15.02 -8.01
C PRO A 46 9.09 -14.77 -9.30
N SER A 47 8.81 -13.69 -10.00
CA SER A 47 9.50 -13.33 -11.25
C SER A 47 10.65 -12.34 -11.04
N ASN A 48 11.02 -12.05 -9.81
CA ASN A 48 12.11 -11.15 -9.47
C ASN A 48 12.01 -9.79 -10.18
N VAL A 49 10.79 -9.27 -10.29
CA VAL A 49 10.52 -7.93 -10.83
C VAL A 49 11.12 -6.90 -9.88
N LEU A 50 11.70 -5.84 -10.42
CA LEU A 50 12.18 -4.74 -9.57
C LEU A 50 10.99 -4.02 -8.93
N VAL A 51 11.01 -3.90 -7.60
CA VAL A 51 9.96 -3.28 -6.79
C VAL A 51 10.57 -2.15 -5.98
N GLN A 52 9.96 -0.98 -6.04
CA GLN A 52 10.31 0.17 -5.21
C GLN A 52 9.29 0.30 -4.07
N PHE A 53 9.80 0.36 -2.85
CA PHE A 53 9.04 0.64 -1.64
C PHE A 53 9.12 2.12 -1.29
N VAL A 54 7.99 2.68 -0.83
CA VAL A 54 7.89 4.05 -0.31
C VAL A 54 7.01 4.02 0.94
N PRO A 55 7.54 4.37 2.12
CA PRO A 55 6.66 4.62 3.26
C PRO A 55 5.80 5.85 2.98
N VAL A 56 4.53 5.80 3.33
CA VAL A 56 3.56 6.87 3.06
C VAL A 56 3.25 7.64 4.34
N ASP A 57 2.71 6.97 5.35
CA ASP A 57 2.43 7.62 6.63
C ASP A 57 3.73 8.13 7.28
N HIS A 58 3.67 9.30 7.90
CA HIS A 58 4.81 10.03 8.48
C HIS A 58 5.92 10.44 7.49
N ASN A 59 5.78 10.15 6.22
CA ASN A 59 6.77 10.50 5.17
C ASN A 59 6.19 11.48 4.14
N ILE A 60 5.00 11.20 3.64
CA ILE A 60 4.27 12.09 2.71
C ILE A 60 3.22 12.84 3.53
N ILE A 61 3.55 14.04 3.98
CA ILE A 61 2.65 14.82 4.83
C ILE A 61 1.70 15.64 3.98
N VAL A 62 0.41 15.39 4.17
CA VAL A 62 -0.67 16.12 3.52
C VAL A 62 -1.54 16.79 4.58
N LYS A 63 -1.82 18.06 4.39
CA LYS A 63 -2.70 18.82 5.29
C LYS A 63 -4.09 18.98 4.68
N ASP A 64 -5.11 18.89 5.50
CA ASP A 64 -6.48 19.24 5.11
C ASP A 64 -6.68 20.75 5.13
N THR A 65 -7.91 21.20 4.84
CA THR A 65 -8.27 22.62 4.83
C THR A 65 -8.19 23.30 6.20
N LEU A 66 -8.11 22.51 7.28
CA LEU A 66 -7.96 22.99 8.65
C LEU A 66 -6.51 22.94 9.12
N GLY A 67 -5.59 22.52 8.26
CA GLY A 67 -4.16 22.39 8.57
C GLY A 67 -3.81 21.14 9.38
N GLN A 68 -4.74 20.18 9.51
CA GLN A 68 -4.49 18.92 10.19
C GLN A 68 -3.91 17.88 9.23
N ASP A 69 -3.10 16.96 9.75
CA ASP A 69 -2.55 15.88 8.95
C ASP A 69 -3.65 14.92 8.50
N VAL A 70 -3.69 14.66 7.20
CA VAL A 70 -4.57 13.64 6.63
C VAL A 70 -4.01 12.26 6.97
N SER A 71 -4.84 11.41 7.56
CA SER A 71 -4.47 10.04 7.86
C SER A 71 -4.39 9.23 6.56
N MET A 72 -3.22 8.66 6.28
CA MET A 72 -2.94 7.87 5.08
C MET A 72 -2.49 6.45 5.44
N CYS A 73 -2.44 5.57 4.45
CA CYS A 73 -1.94 4.22 4.63
C CYS A 73 -0.43 4.19 4.89
N ASP A 74 0.08 3.06 5.37
CA ASP A 74 1.47 2.94 5.81
C ASP A 74 2.48 2.96 4.66
N ALA A 75 2.16 2.31 3.53
CA ALA A 75 3.13 2.08 2.48
C ALA A 75 2.54 2.08 1.06
N MET A 76 3.41 2.37 0.11
CA MET A 76 3.20 2.18 -1.32
C MET A 76 4.34 1.32 -1.87
N ILE A 77 4.01 0.38 -2.76
CA ILE A 77 5.00 -0.30 -3.61
C ILE A 77 4.59 -0.16 -5.07
N TYR A 78 5.57 -0.05 -5.95
CA TYR A 78 5.33 0.01 -7.39
C TYR A 78 6.48 -0.64 -8.15
N THR A 79 6.25 -0.93 -9.44
CA THR A 79 7.22 -1.56 -10.33
C THR A 79 7.82 -0.52 -11.27
N PRO A 80 8.99 0.10 -10.95
CA PRO A 80 9.50 1.27 -11.67
C PRO A 80 9.87 0.98 -13.12
N ASN A 81 10.32 -0.25 -13.43
CA ASN A 81 10.81 -0.64 -14.75
C ASN A 81 9.76 -1.32 -15.63
N LYS A 82 8.54 -1.52 -15.12
CA LYS A 82 7.50 -2.19 -15.89
C LYS A 82 6.92 -1.26 -16.95
N SER A 83 6.86 -1.73 -18.19
CA SER A 83 6.42 -0.97 -19.34
C SER A 83 5.37 -1.77 -20.13
N PRO A 84 4.38 -1.12 -20.79
CA PRO A 84 4.15 0.33 -20.86
C PRO A 84 3.53 0.93 -19.60
N LYS A 85 3.00 0.12 -18.69
CA LYS A 85 2.31 0.56 -17.48
C LYS A 85 2.89 -0.11 -16.25
N LYS A 86 3.01 0.66 -15.18
CA LYS A 86 3.47 0.19 -13.86
C LYS A 86 2.34 -0.50 -13.11
N ASP A 87 2.70 -1.31 -12.11
CA ASP A 87 1.78 -1.78 -11.07
C ASP A 87 1.96 -0.91 -9.84
N ILE A 88 0.88 -0.69 -9.09
CA ILE A 88 0.89 0.08 -7.85
C ILE A 88 0.04 -0.59 -6.78
N HIS A 89 0.58 -0.65 -5.57
CA HIS A 89 -0.09 -1.16 -4.38
C HIS A 89 0.00 -0.13 -3.27
N PHE A 90 -1.14 0.17 -2.64
CA PHE A 90 -1.20 0.85 -1.35
C PHE A 90 -1.49 -0.17 -0.27
N ILE A 91 -0.78 -0.08 0.85
CA ILE A 91 -0.79 -1.10 1.89
C ILE A 91 -0.98 -0.43 3.25
N GLU A 92 -1.94 -0.94 4.00
CA GLU A 92 -2.14 -0.61 5.41
C GLU A 92 -1.76 -1.83 6.24
N LEU A 93 -0.93 -1.62 7.26
CA LEU A 93 -0.34 -2.65 8.10
C LEU A 93 -0.93 -2.56 9.51
N LYS A 94 -1.56 -3.63 9.99
CA LYS A 94 -2.15 -3.70 11.32
C LYS A 94 -1.59 -4.89 12.11
N ASP A 95 -1.61 -4.75 13.43
CA ASP A 95 -1.36 -5.83 14.38
C ASP A 95 -2.37 -5.67 15.53
N GLN A 96 -3.65 -5.89 15.24
CA GLN A 96 -4.77 -5.66 16.16
C GLN A 96 -5.77 -6.81 16.10
N MET A 97 -6.36 -7.15 17.24
CA MET A 97 -7.33 -8.23 17.35
C MET A 97 -8.74 -7.83 16.90
N ALA A 98 -9.15 -6.58 17.08
CA ALA A 98 -10.52 -6.14 16.80
C ALA A 98 -10.59 -4.71 16.26
N ASN A 99 -11.70 -4.39 15.55
CA ASN A 99 -12.05 -3.04 15.08
C ASN A 99 -11.00 -2.33 14.19
N TRP A 100 -10.20 -3.09 13.48
CA TRP A 100 -9.11 -2.57 12.65
C TRP A 100 -9.52 -2.31 11.19
N ARG A 101 -10.47 -3.10 10.66
CA ARG A 101 -10.77 -3.16 9.22
C ARG A 101 -11.31 -1.85 8.67
N GLN A 102 -12.29 -1.26 9.34
CA GLN A 102 -12.92 -0.01 8.89
C GLN A 102 -11.90 1.13 8.82
N LYS A 103 -11.05 1.22 9.83
CA LYS A 103 -9.98 2.23 9.87
C LYS A 103 -8.95 1.99 8.76
N ALA A 104 -8.54 0.74 8.53
CA ALA A 104 -7.60 0.39 7.47
C ALA A 104 -8.15 0.76 6.09
N ILE A 105 -9.40 0.42 5.79
CA ILE A 105 -10.06 0.78 4.54
C ILE A 105 -10.14 2.31 4.38
N SER A 106 -10.50 3.02 5.43
CA SER A 106 -10.58 4.49 5.41
C SER A 106 -9.22 5.14 5.09
N GLN A 107 -8.13 4.64 5.67
CA GLN A 107 -6.78 5.14 5.41
C GLN A 107 -6.34 4.85 3.96
N LEU A 108 -6.66 3.68 3.43
CA LEU A 108 -6.43 3.33 2.02
C LEU A 108 -7.22 4.25 1.08
N GLU A 109 -8.50 4.48 1.36
CA GLU A 109 -9.35 5.38 0.55
C GLU A 109 -8.82 6.81 0.55
N SER A 110 -8.46 7.32 1.70
CA SER A 110 -7.88 8.66 1.85
C SER A 110 -6.61 8.82 1.01
N THR A 111 -5.71 7.84 1.08
CA THR A 111 -4.47 7.82 0.30
C THR A 111 -4.75 7.78 -1.20
N ILE A 112 -5.64 6.88 -1.64
CA ILE A 112 -6.00 6.73 -3.05
C ILE A 112 -6.64 8.02 -3.59
N GLN A 113 -7.47 8.67 -2.81
CA GLN A 113 -8.10 9.93 -3.20
C GLN A 113 -7.04 11.00 -3.47
N ILE A 114 -6.08 11.19 -2.56
CA ILE A 114 -4.99 12.15 -2.73
C ILE A 114 -4.13 11.78 -3.93
N PHE A 115 -3.79 10.50 -4.07
CA PHE A 115 -3.01 10.01 -5.21
C PHE A 115 -3.72 10.28 -6.53
N SER A 116 -5.02 9.99 -6.63
CA SER A 116 -5.81 10.16 -7.85
C SER A 116 -5.99 11.63 -8.26
N GLN A 117 -5.88 12.56 -7.31
CA GLN A 117 -5.91 13.99 -7.60
C GLN A 117 -4.59 14.51 -8.19
N ASN A 118 -3.50 13.78 -8.00
CA ASN A 118 -2.15 14.20 -8.37
C ASN A 118 -1.49 13.33 -9.46
N HIS A 119 -2.09 12.18 -9.79
CA HIS A 119 -1.54 11.22 -10.75
C HIS A 119 -2.61 10.65 -11.68
N VAL A 120 -2.21 10.29 -12.89
CA VAL A 120 -3.08 9.67 -13.89
C VAL A 120 -3.18 8.16 -13.60
N LEU A 121 -4.37 7.69 -13.23
CA LEU A 121 -4.58 6.28 -12.86
C LEU A 121 -4.37 5.32 -14.04
N GLU A 122 -4.59 5.77 -15.26
CA GLU A 122 -4.43 4.98 -16.49
C GLU A 122 -2.98 4.60 -16.78
N ASP A 123 -2.02 5.25 -16.12
CA ASP A 123 -0.59 4.90 -16.21
C ASP A 123 -0.26 3.60 -15.43
N PHE A 124 -1.22 3.10 -14.64
CA PHE A 124 -1.05 1.91 -13.83
C PHE A 124 -1.99 0.80 -14.28
N ARG A 125 -1.41 -0.38 -14.61
CA ARG A 125 -2.17 -1.56 -15.05
C ARG A 125 -2.87 -2.26 -13.90
N TYR A 126 -2.11 -2.60 -12.87
CA TYR A 126 -2.64 -3.18 -11.64
C TYR A 126 -2.61 -2.16 -10.53
N ARG A 127 -3.78 -1.92 -9.96
CA ARG A 127 -4.01 -0.97 -8.88
C ARG A 127 -4.67 -1.73 -7.73
N VAL A 128 -3.92 -1.94 -6.67
CA VAL A 128 -4.34 -2.79 -5.55
C VAL A 128 -4.20 -2.03 -4.24
N ALA A 129 -5.21 -2.17 -3.38
CA ALA A 129 -5.20 -1.71 -2.01
C ALA A 129 -5.26 -2.93 -1.10
N THR A 130 -4.31 -3.08 -0.20
CA THR A 130 -4.22 -4.23 0.70
C THR A 130 -4.30 -3.78 2.16
N ALA A 131 -5.27 -4.31 2.90
CA ALA A 131 -5.34 -4.20 4.34
C ALA A 131 -4.80 -5.50 4.96
N ALA A 132 -3.60 -5.44 5.52
CA ALA A 132 -2.92 -6.57 6.14
C ALA A 132 -2.99 -6.48 7.66
N ASN A 133 -3.14 -7.62 8.34
CA ASN A 133 -3.13 -7.68 9.79
C ASN A 133 -2.34 -8.90 10.27
N LYS A 134 -1.27 -8.69 11.01
CA LYS A 134 -0.44 -9.75 11.57
C LYS A 134 -1.21 -10.68 12.50
N ALA A 135 -2.16 -10.16 13.26
CA ALA A 135 -3.01 -10.94 14.16
C ALA A 135 -4.03 -11.82 13.41
N HIS A 136 -4.35 -11.49 12.16
CA HIS A 136 -5.32 -12.17 11.32
C HIS A 136 -4.82 -12.29 9.87
N PRO A 137 -3.74 -13.05 9.59
CA PRO A 137 -3.09 -13.05 8.28
C PRO A 137 -3.94 -13.61 7.14
N GLN A 138 -4.94 -14.44 7.46
CA GLN A 138 -5.83 -15.08 6.49
C GLN A 138 -7.28 -14.62 6.61
N PHE A 139 -7.50 -13.45 7.17
CA PHE A 139 -8.84 -12.94 7.43
C PHE A 139 -9.50 -12.47 6.14
N ASN A 140 -10.30 -13.31 5.54
CA ASN A 140 -10.97 -13.05 4.27
C ASN A 140 -12.48 -12.80 4.47
N PHE A 141 -12.84 -11.70 5.13
CA PHE A 141 -14.22 -11.28 5.35
C PHE A 141 -14.59 -9.95 4.68
N SER A 142 -13.98 -9.63 3.57
CA SER A 142 -14.63 -8.66 2.71
C SER A 142 -15.68 -9.41 1.91
N THR A 143 -16.93 -8.99 2.02
CA THR A 143 -17.94 -9.50 1.12
C THR A 143 -17.53 -9.12 -0.30
N LYS A 144 -17.92 -9.92 -1.27
CA LYS A 144 -17.71 -9.62 -2.69
C LYS A 144 -18.28 -8.24 -3.03
N GLU A 145 -19.38 -7.87 -2.41
CA GLU A 145 -20.06 -6.59 -2.56
C GLU A 145 -19.23 -5.43 -2.05
N ASP A 146 -18.58 -5.57 -0.88
CA ASP A 146 -17.70 -4.54 -0.33
C ASP A 146 -16.49 -4.27 -1.23
N CYS A 147 -15.89 -5.33 -1.76
CA CYS A 147 -14.77 -5.21 -2.70
C CYS A 147 -15.19 -4.57 -4.02
N GLN A 148 -16.38 -4.90 -4.54
CA GLN A 148 -16.93 -4.28 -5.75
C GLN A 148 -17.25 -2.81 -5.53
N ALA A 149 -17.86 -2.46 -4.40
CA ALA A 149 -18.15 -1.08 -4.03
C ALA A 149 -16.87 -0.24 -3.88
N PHE A 150 -15.86 -0.78 -3.22
CA PHE A 150 -14.54 -0.14 -3.11
C PHE A 150 -13.91 0.12 -4.48
N ARG A 151 -13.91 -0.89 -5.36
CA ARG A 151 -13.35 -0.78 -6.71
C ARG A 151 -14.10 0.24 -7.56
N LYS A 152 -15.43 0.30 -7.43
CA LYS A 152 -16.26 1.28 -8.15
C LYS A 152 -15.92 2.72 -7.73
N ARG A 153 -15.75 2.96 -6.42
CA ARG A 153 -15.42 4.28 -5.89
C ARG A 153 -13.98 4.69 -6.18
N ASN A 154 -13.04 3.78 -5.97
CA ASN A 154 -11.61 4.10 -5.87
C ASN A 154 -10.80 3.68 -7.09
N LYS A 155 -11.33 2.86 -7.98
CA LYS A 155 -10.63 2.29 -9.16
C LYS A 155 -9.43 1.40 -8.78
N PHE A 156 -9.40 0.92 -7.54
CA PHE A 156 -8.42 -0.02 -6.98
C PHE A 156 -9.13 -1.29 -6.53
N ARG A 157 -8.47 -2.44 -6.70
CA ARG A 157 -8.91 -3.70 -6.12
C ARG A 157 -8.57 -3.71 -4.63
N LEU A 158 -9.54 -4.02 -3.77
CA LEU A 158 -9.32 -4.21 -2.34
C LEU A 158 -9.03 -5.67 -2.03
N ASN A 159 -7.91 -5.93 -1.34
CA ASN A 159 -7.57 -7.22 -0.76
C ASN A 159 -7.45 -7.07 0.76
N ILE A 160 -8.06 -7.98 1.50
CA ILE A 160 -7.90 -8.07 2.96
C ILE A 160 -7.16 -9.37 3.26
N CYS A 161 -5.85 -9.30 3.23
CA CYS A 161 -4.94 -10.44 3.45
C CYS A 161 -3.53 -9.91 3.76
N SER A 162 -2.67 -10.77 4.28
CA SER A 162 -1.29 -10.42 4.60
C SER A 162 -0.28 -10.85 3.52
N GLN A 163 -0.76 -11.14 2.31
CA GLN A 163 0.07 -11.48 1.16
C GLN A 163 -0.19 -10.53 0.01
N ILE A 164 0.87 -10.01 -0.58
CA ILE A 164 0.85 -9.08 -1.71
C ILE A 164 1.57 -9.75 -2.88
N ASP A 165 0.86 -10.00 -3.97
CA ASP A 165 1.41 -10.67 -5.15
C ASP A 165 1.81 -9.65 -6.21
N ILE A 166 3.08 -9.66 -6.59
CA ILE A 166 3.60 -8.90 -7.72
C ILE A 166 3.33 -9.69 -8.99
N LYS A 167 2.65 -9.07 -9.95
CA LYS A 167 2.31 -9.69 -11.23
C LYS A 167 3.48 -9.61 -12.23
N GLN A 168 3.54 -10.58 -13.13
CA GLN A 168 4.46 -10.58 -14.27
C GLN A 168 4.13 -9.52 -15.32
#